data_22b84835b795fc1794c870a69be4b99e
#
_entry.id   22b84835b795fc1794c870a69be4b99e
#
_cell.length_a   1.000
_cell.length_b   1.000
_cell.length_c   1.000
_cell.angle_alpha   90.00
_cell.angle_beta   90.00
_cell.angle_gamma   90.00
#
_symmetry.space_group_name_H-M   'P 1'
#
loop_
_entity.id
_entity.type
_entity.pdbx_description
1 polymer ?
#
loop_
_entity_poly.entity_id
_entity_poly.type
_entity_poly.pdbx_seq_one_letter_code
_entity_poly.pdbx_strand_id
1 'polypeptide(L)'
;MAGDGQQIANNEKNTFMKLDILAFGAHPDDVELGCGGTIAKEIALGKSVGIIDLTRGELGTRGSAEIRDKEAARAAKILGVSVRENLEMRDGFFQNDEAHQLQIIQMIRKYQPDIVLCNAKDDRHIDHPKGSNLVSDACFLSGLLKVITTLNGEKQTHWRPKVVYHYIQWKNSAPDFVVDISGYEGKKQQAILAYSSQFYNPNTNEPITPIASKNFLESVHYRAQDLGRLIDVDFAEGFTVERLLAVNSLADLK
;
A
#
# COMPACT_ATOMS: atom_id res chain seq x y z
N MET A 1 19.16 -25.70 50.74
CA MET A 1 17.89 -25.62 50.00
C MET A 1 18.09 -24.62 48.88
N ALA A 2 18.37 -25.15 47.70
CA ALA A 2 18.57 -24.38 46.49
C ALA A 2 17.21 -24.30 45.78
N GLY A 3 16.72 -23.08 45.53
CA GLY A 3 15.48 -22.84 44.80
C GLY A 3 15.78 -22.73 43.32
N ASP A 4 15.28 -23.69 42.54
CA ASP A 4 15.28 -23.70 41.11
C ASP A 4 14.37 -22.59 40.57
N GLY A 5 14.97 -21.51 40.05
CA GLY A 5 14.30 -20.51 39.26
C GLY A 5 14.21 -20.97 37.78
N GLN A 6 13.14 -21.66 37.41
CA GLN A 6 12.81 -21.91 36.01
C GLN A 6 12.51 -20.58 35.30
N GLN A 7 13.43 -20.12 34.45
CA GLN A 7 13.17 -19.13 33.43
C GLN A 7 12.25 -19.76 32.39
N ILE A 8 10.99 -19.34 32.38
CA ILE A 8 10.06 -19.63 31.30
C ILE A 8 10.50 -18.75 30.11
N ALA A 9 11.25 -19.35 29.19
CA ALA A 9 11.51 -18.74 27.89
C ALA A 9 10.17 -18.68 27.16
N ASN A 10 9.64 -17.47 27.02
CA ASN A 10 8.54 -17.19 26.09
C ASN A 10 9.04 -17.47 24.67
N ASN A 11 8.76 -18.67 24.20
CA ASN A 11 8.89 -19.08 22.81
C ASN A 11 7.69 -18.45 22.06
N GLU A 12 7.77 -17.15 21.71
CA GLU A 12 6.90 -16.61 20.68
C GLU A 12 7.26 -17.35 19.38
N LYS A 13 6.50 -18.38 19.06
CA LYS A 13 6.53 -19.02 17.76
C LYS A 13 6.28 -17.92 16.76
N ASN A 14 7.30 -17.61 15.95
CA ASN A 14 7.23 -16.71 14.82
C ASN A 14 6.19 -17.30 13.85
N THR A 15 4.91 -16.94 14.06
CA THR A 15 3.81 -17.49 13.26
C THR A 15 3.95 -16.83 11.88
N PHE A 16 4.37 -17.64 10.91
CA PHE A 16 4.44 -17.24 9.51
C PHE A 16 3.06 -16.72 9.08
N MET A 17 2.97 -15.43 8.71
CA MET A 17 1.75 -14.79 8.24
C MET A 17 1.84 -14.65 6.72
N LYS A 18 1.16 -15.52 5.99
CA LYS A 18 0.99 -15.32 4.54
C LYS A 18 -0.15 -14.32 4.31
N LEU A 19 0.06 -13.39 3.37
CA LEU A 19 -0.95 -12.46 2.91
C LEU A 19 -1.37 -12.77 1.47
N ASP A 20 -2.64 -12.51 1.13
CA ASP A 20 -3.10 -12.57 -0.26
C ASP A 20 -2.60 -11.37 -1.05
N ILE A 21 -2.65 -10.17 -0.44
CA ILE A 21 -2.31 -8.89 -1.06
C ILE A 21 -1.34 -8.12 -0.16
N LEU A 22 -0.29 -7.55 -0.74
CA LEU A 22 0.60 -6.61 -0.08
C LEU A 22 0.64 -5.31 -0.89
N ALA A 23 0.18 -4.22 -0.28
CA ALA A 23 0.16 -2.90 -0.90
C ALA A 23 1.34 -2.06 -0.40
N PHE A 24 2.05 -1.42 -1.32
CA PHE A 24 3.15 -0.51 -1.02
C PHE A 24 2.74 0.93 -1.35
N GLY A 25 3.03 1.86 -0.45
CA GLY A 25 2.91 3.30 -0.66
C GLY A 25 4.26 3.98 -0.47
N ALA A 26 4.61 4.95 -1.32
CA ALA A 26 5.79 5.78 -1.09
C ALA A 26 5.67 6.53 0.24
N HIS A 27 4.46 7.00 0.54
CA HIS A 27 4.12 7.70 1.78
C HIS A 27 2.90 7.08 2.46
N PRO A 28 2.76 7.24 3.79
CA PRO A 28 1.51 6.95 4.48
C PRO A 28 0.40 7.86 3.92
N ASP A 29 -0.65 7.32 3.36
CA ASP A 29 -1.84 7.85 2.69
C ASP A 29 -1.98 7.45 1.20
N ASP A 30 -0.90 7.11 0.51
CA ASP A 30 -0.91 6.76 -0.92
C ASP A 30 -1.84 5.58 -1.22
N VAL A 31 -1.78 4.54 -0.40
CA VAL A 31 -2.58 3.32 -0.56
C VAL A 31 -4.05 3.61 -0.36
N GLU A 32 -4.39 4.41 0.65
CA GLU A 32 -5.77 4.82 0.91
C GLU A 32 -6.33 5.66 -0.25
N LEU A 33 -5.55 6.58 -0.76
CA LEU A 33 -5.93 7.44 -1.89
C LEU A 33 -6.08 6.65 -3.20
N GLY A 34 -5.15 5.74 -3.47
CA GLY A 34 -5.08 5.03 -4.73
C GLY A 34 -5.99 3.82 -4.83
N CYS A 35 -6.06 3.00 -3.76
CA CYS A 35 -6.75 1.71 -3.79
C CYS A 35 -7.43 1.31 -2.47
N GLY A 36 -7.74 2.27 -1.59
CA GLY A 36 -8.37 2.01 -0.29
C GLY A 36 -9.73 1.31 -0.38
N GLY A 37 -10.53 1.62 -1.40
CA GLY A 37 -11.82 0.96 -1.65
C GLY A 37 -11.64 -0.50 -2.08
N THR A 38 -10.70 -0.77 -2.97
CA THR A 38 -10.33 -2.13 -3.38
C THR A 38 -9.86 -2.96 -2.19
N ILE A 39 -8.97 -2.42 -1.35
CA ILE A 39 -8.51 -3.09 -0.13
C ILE A 39 -9.68 -3.42 0.80
N ALA A 40 -10.56 -2.46 1.05
CA ALA A 40 -11.73 -2.67 1.91
C ALA A 40 -12.65 -3.77 1.37
N LYS A 41 -12.85 -3.83 0.05
CA LYS A 41 -13.62 -4.88 -0.64
C LYS A 41 -12.96 -6.24 -0.55
N GLU A 42 -11.66 -6.33 -0.85
CA GLU A 42 -10.92 -7.59 -0.81
C GLU A 42 -10.93 -8.19 0.61
N ILE A 43 -10.77 -7.37 1.65
CA ILE A 43 -10.89 -7.81 3.04
C ILE A 43 -12.31 -8.32 3.34
N ALA A 44 -13.35 -7.65 2.85
CA ALA A 44 -14.73 -8.11 3.01
C ALA A 44 -15.00 -9.43 2.28
N LEU A 45 -14.25 -9.72 1.20
CA LEU A 45 -14.25 -11.00 0.49
C LEU A 45 -13.40 -12.07 1.17
N GLY A 46 -12.85 -11.80 2.36
CA GLY A 46 -12.06 -12.74 3.16
C GLY A 46 -10.58 -12.80 2.83
N LYS A 47 -10.05 -11.85 2.05
CA LYS A 47 -8.62 -11.75 1.74
C LYS A 47 -7.82 -11.14 2.88
N SER A 48 -6.63 -11.65 3.10
CA SER A 48 -5.66 -11.07 4.01
C SER A 48 -4.83 -10.00 3.28
N VAL A 49 -4.83 -8.76 3.81
CA VAL A 49 -4.15 -7.62 3.18
C VAL A 49 -3.19 -6.98 4.16
N GLY A 50 -1.99 -6.62 3.69
CA GLY A 50 -1.01 -5.80 4.41
C GLY A 50 -0.67 -4.53 3.66
N ILE A 51 -0.18 -3.53 4.38
CA ILE A 51 0.35 -2.27 3.83
C ILE A 51 1.79 -2.09 4.29
N ILE A 52 2.66 -1.68 3.36
CA ILE A 52 4.03 -1.26 3.63
C ILE A 52 4.20 0.17 3.12
N ASP A 53 4.48 1.10 4.02
CA ASP A 53 4.89 2.45 3.67
C ASP A 53 6.41 2.48 3.47
N LEU A 54 6.91 3.06 2.37
CA LEU A 54 8.35 3.14 2.11
C LEU A 54 9.01 4.18 3.01
N THR A 55 8.36 5.33 3.20
CA THR A 55 8.86 6.45 4.01
C THR A 55 7.86 6.79 5.13
N ARG A 56 8.26 7.64 6.05
CA ARG A 56 7.34 8.22 7.05
C ARG A 56 6.68 9.52 6.56
N GLY A 57 7.01 9.97 5.33
CA GLY A 57 6.56 11.26 4.80
C GLY A 57 7.12 12.45 5.60
N GLU A 58 8.31 12.29 6.16
CA GLU A 58 8.91 13.22 7.14
C GLU A 58 9.32 14.58 6.54
N LEU A 59 9.40 14.69 5.21
CA LEU A 59 9.60 15.97 4.53
C LEU A 59 8.30 16.68 4.16
N GLY A 60 7.16 16.11 4.54
CA GLY A 60 5.85 16.73 4.32
C GLY A 60 5.75 18.09 4.99
N THR A 61 5.12 19.06 4.30
CA THR A 61 4.97 20.45 4.80
C THR A 61 4.10 20.51 6.07
N ARG A 62 3.18 19.53 6.27
CA ARG A 62 2.18 19.52 7.35
C ARG A 62 2.37 18.32 8.26
N GLY A 63 2.06 18.52 9.55
CA GLY A 63 2.19 17.49 10.56
C GLY A 63 3.64 17.15 10.89
N SER A 64 3.87 15.94 11.40
CA SER A 64 5.20 15.35 11.63
C SER A 64 5.15 13.85 11.35
N ALA A 65 6.32 13.20 11.26
CA ALA A 65 6.41 11.75 11.09
C ALA A 65 5.62 11.00 12.19
N GLU A 66 5.72 11.42 13.45
CA GLU A 66 5.03 10.79 14.59
C GLU A 66 3.51 10.99 14.54
N ILE A 67 3.03 12.10 13.97
CA ILE A 67 1.60 12.32 13.74
C ILE A 67 1.14 11.39 12.63
N ARG A 68 1.88 11.32 11.51
CA ARG A 68 1.56 10.45 10.38
C ARG A 68 1.57 8.97 10.76
N ASP A 69 2.48 8.52 11.61
CA ASP A 69 2.47 7.13 12.13
C ASP A 69 1.15 6.80 12.85
N LYS A 70 0.66 7.73 13.68
CA LYS A 70 -0.62 7.56 14.39
C LYS A 70 -1.82 7.61 13.45
N GLU A 71 -1.75 8.44 12.41
CA GLU A 71 -2.78 8.55 11.39
C GLU A 71 -2.82 7.28 10.53
N ALA A 72 -1.64 6.77 10.11
CA ALA A 72 -1.50 5.50 9.39
C ALA A 72 -2.05 4.31 10.20
N ALA A 73 -1.77 4.24 11.48
CA ALA A 73 -2.32 3.20 12.36
C ALA A 73 -3.85 3.27 12.45
N ARG A 74 -4.44 4.48 12.50
CA ARG A 74 -5.90 4.65 12.47
C ARG A 74 -6.49 4.23 11.13
N ALA A 75 -5.89 4.65 10.01
CA ALA A 75 -6.33 4.28 8.67
C ALA A 75 -6.27 2.75 8.47
N ALA A 76 -5.19 2.09 8.92
CA ALA A 76 -5.06 0.64 8.90
C ALA A 76 -6.20 -0.06 9.65
N LYS A 77 -6.57 0.45 10.84
CA LYS A 77 -7.69 -0.08 11.62
C LYS A 77 -9.04 0.13 10.91
N ILE A 78 -9.24 1.29 10.28
CA ILE A 78 -10.47 1.58 9.52
C ILE A 78 -10.59 0.63 8.33
N LEU A 79 -9.54 0.45 7.54
CA LEU A 79 -9.54 -0.49 6.41
C LEU A 79 -9.69 -1.93 6.88
N GLY A 80 -9.11 -2.28 8.03
CA GLY A 80 -9.11 -3.63 8.58
C GLY A 80 -7.96 -4.48 8.07
N VAL A 81 -6.83 -3.86 7.65
CA VAL A 81 -5.65 -4.60 7.18
C VAL A 81 -5.03 -5.41 8.32
N SER A 82 -4.45 -6.56 7.97
CA SER A 82 -3.84 -7.49 8.92
C SER A 82 -2.53 -6.97 9.51
N VAL A 83 -1.81 -6.15 8.73
CA VAL A 83 -0.51 -5.58 9.12
C VAL A 83 -0.28 -4.26 8.39
N ARG A 84 0.42 -3.34 9.06
CA ARG A 84 1.03 -2.17 8.45
C ARG A 84 2.42 -1.96 9.02
N GLU A 85 3.42 -1.84 8.15
CA GLU A 85 4.80 -1.58 8.52
C GLU A 85 5.34 -0.39 7.72
N ASN A 86 6.38 0.26 8.26
CA ASN A 86 7.10 1.35 7.58
C ASN A 86 8.57 0.96 7.44
N LEU A 87 9.15 1.18 6.26
CA LEU A 87 10.55 0.86 6.00
C LEU A 87 11.51 1.99 6.36
N GLU A 88 10.98 3.15 6.78
CA GLU A 88 11.73 4.33 7.21
C GLU A 88 12.80 4.77 6.19
N MET A 89 12.55 4.53 4.91
CA MET A 89 13.39 5.06 3.84
C MET A 89 13.29 6.59 3.85
N ARG A 90 14.35 7.28 3.45
CA ARG A 90 14.38 8.73 3.46
C ARG A 90 13.41 9.32 2.43
N ASP A 91 12.40 10.04 2.89
CA ASP A 91 11.40 10.73 2.07
C ASP A 91 12.07 11.64 1.02
N GLY A 92 11.61 11.61 -0.23
CA GLY A 92 12.17 12.34 -1.36
C GLY A 92 13.52 11.82 -1.87
N PHE A 93 14.26 11.04 -1.09
CA PHE A 93 15.65 10.68 -1.39
C PHE A 93 15.94 9.19 -1.49
N PHE A 94 14.99 8.32 -1.20
CA PHE A 94 15.20 6.88 -1.45
C PHE A 94 15.44 6.61 -2.94
N GLN A 95 16.17 5.55 -3.26
CA GLN A 95 16.61 5.23 -4.60
C GLN A 95 16.15 3.81 -4.99
N ASN A 96 16.06 3.56 -6.29
CA ASN A 96 15.93 2.20 -6.79
C ASN A 96 17.33 1.59 -6.92
N ASP A 97 17.90 1.17 -5.77
CA ASP A 97 19.21 0.55 -5.64
C ASP A 97 19.12 -0.75 -4.83
N GLU A 98 20.23 -1.50 -4.78
CA GLU A 98 20.28 -2.79 -4.12
C GLU A 98 19.86 -2.73 -2.63
N ALA A 99 20.27 -1.69 -1.92
CA ALA A 99 20.00 -1.58 -0.48
C ALA A 99 18.50 -1.43 -0.20
N HIS A 100 17.80 -0.57 -0.96
CA HIS A 100 16.35 -0.38 -0.83
C HIS A 100 15.57 -1.57 -1.40
N GLN A 101 16.04 -2.17 -2.52
CA GLN A 101 15.43 -3.38 -3.08
C GLN A 101 15.45 -4.54 -2.07
N LEU A 102 16.56 -4.76 -1.36
CA LEU A 102 16.69 -5.80 -0.36
C LEU A 102 15.68 -5.62 0.81
N GLN A 103 15.41 -4.40 1.23
CA GLN A 103 14.38 -4.13 2.25
C GLN A 103 12.99 -4.56 1.78
N ILE A 104 12.61 -4.23 0.54
CA ILE A 104 11.33 -4.64 -0.03
C ILE A 104 11.28 -6.16 -0.25
N ILE A 105 12.36 -6.77 -0.73
CA ILE A 105 12.47 -8.23 -0.90
C ILE A 105 12.25 -8.94 0.44
N GLN A 106 12.79 -8.40 1.54
CA GLN A 106 12.54 -8.94 2.89
C GLN A 106 11.06 -8.94 3.24
N MET A 107 10.30 -7.88 2.91
CA MET A 107 8.86 -7.80 3.17
C MET A 107 8.07 -8.77 2.28
N ILE A 108 8.40 -8.83 0.99
CA ILE A 108 7.76 -9.76 0.06
C ILE A 108 7.97 -11.21 0.54
N ARG A 109 9.18 -11.57 0.98
CA ARG A 109 9.49 -12.92 1.47
C ARG A 109 8.91 -13.20 2.87
N LYS A 110 8.75 -12.16 3.68
CA LYS A 110 8.10 -12.25 5.00
C LYS A 110 6.63 -12.59 4.86
N TYR A 111 5.94 -11.94 3.94
CA TYR A 111 4.48 -12.03 3.79
C TYR A 111 4.01 -12.89 2.63
N GLN A 112 4.86 -13.25 1.71
CA GLN A 112 4.62 -14.11 0.54
C GLN A 112 3.30 -13.80 -0.18
N PRO A 113 3.04 -12.53 -0.58
CA PRO A 113 1.78 -12.17 -1.21
C PRO A 113 1.65 -12.78 -2.60
N ASP A 114 0.43 -13.11 -3.00
CA ASP A 114 0.12 -13.48 -4.38
C ASP A 114 0.01 -12.24 -5.27
N ILE A 115 -0.52 -11.13 -4.73
CA ILE A 115 -0.73 -9.86 -5.42
C ILE A 115 0.06 -8.76 -4.71
N VAL A 116 0.77 -7.94 -5.48
CA VAL A 116 1.37 -6.70 -5.01
C VAL A 116 0.66 -5.52 -5.65
N LEU A 117 0.28 -4.53 -4.84
CA LEU A 117 -0.19 -3.22 -5.28
C LEU A 117 0.90 -2.20 -4.98
N CYS A 118 1.15 -1.25 -5.88
CA CYS A 118 2.13 -0.19 -5.66
C CYS A 118 1.75 1.11 -6.39
N ASN A 119 2.53 2.16 -6.16
CA ASN A 119 2.31 3.49 -6.70
C ASN A 119 2.18 3.51 -8.23
N ALA A 120 1.61 4.60 -8.74
CA ALA A 120 1.49 4.85 -10.17
C ALA A 120 2.87 4.95 -10.86
N LYS A 121 2.97 4.40 -12.10
CA LYS A 121 4.20 4.43 -12.92
C LYS A 121 4.60 5.83 -13.37
N ASP A 122 3.64 6.73 -13.47
CA ASP A 122 3.84 8.15 -13.75
C ASP A 122 2.89 8.98 -12.89
N ASP A 123 3.43 9.93 -12.14
CA ASP A 123 2.63 10.79 -11.29
C ASP A 123 3.31 12.15 -11.06
N ARG A 124 2.59 13.07 -10.40
CA ARG A 124 3.10 14.40 -10.04
C ARG A 124 4.23 14.31 -9.00
N HIS A 125 4.08 13.47 -7.99
CA HIS A 125 5.08 13.31 -6.94
C HIS A 125 6.23 12.43 -7.43
N ILE A 126 7.46 12.91 -7.29
CA ILE A 126 8.65 12.20 -7.80
C ILE A 126 8.87 10.83 -7.16
N ASP A 127 8.40 10.63 -5.94
CA ASP A 127 8.56 9.38 -5.21
C ASP A 127 7.57 8.29 -5.67
N HIS A 128 6.42 8.66 -6.26
CA HIS A 128 5.46 7.67 -6.73
C HIS A 128 6.04 6.80 -7.86
N PRO A 129 6.51 7.35 -9.00
CA PRO A 129 7.15 6.52 -10.03
C PRO A 129 8.44 5.86 -9.54
N LYS A 130 9.18 6.49 -8.63
CA LYS A 130 10.38 5.91 -8.03
C LYS A 130 10.05 4.68 -7.17
N GLY A 131 9.05 4.79 -6.29
CA GLY A 131 8.54 3.69 -5.47
C GLY A 131 7.94 2.58 -6.33
N SER A 132 7.18 2.94 -7.37
CA SER A 132 6.63 2.02 -8.36
C SER A 132 7.71 1.12 -8.98
N ASN A 133 8.78 1.73 -9.52
CA ASN A 133 9.87 1.00 -10.14
C ASN A 133 10.67 0.15 -9.12
N LEU A 134 10.92 0.71 -7.93
CA LEU A 134 11.64 0.02 -6.86
C LEU A 134 10.89 -1.25 -6.41
N VAL A 135 9.58 -1.16 -6.22
CA VAL A 135 8.74 -2.30 -5.81
C VAL A 135 8.65 -3.34 -6.92
N SER A 136 8.49 -2.91 -8.19
CA SER A 136 8.44 -3.82 -9.34
C SER A 136 9.73 -4.62 -9.49
N ASP A 137 10.90 -3.96 -9.45
CA ASP A 137 12.20 -4.63 -9.52
C ASP A 137 12.40 -5.60 -8.35
N ALA A 138 12.02 -5.19 -7.14
CA ALA A 138 12.11 -6.04 -5.97
C ALA A 138 11.19 -7.28 -6.07
N CYS A 139 10.00 -7.16 -6.67
CA CYS A 139 9.10 -8.30 -6.93
C CYS A 139 9.76 -9.33 -7.87
N PHE A 140 10.49 -8.87 -8.89
CA PHE A 140 11.25 -9.78 -9.75
C PHE A 140 12.39 -10.45 -8.98
N LEU A 141 13.20 -9.66 -8.29
CA LEU A 141 14.39 -10.12 -7.58
C LEU A 141 14.06 -11.06 -6.40
N SER A 142 12.92 -10.85 -5.73
CA SER A 142 12.48 -11.65 -4.59
C SER A 142 12.28 -13.14 -4.92
N GLY A 143 12.01 -13.45 -6.21
CA GLY A 143 11.91 -14.81 -6.72
C GLY A 143 13.25 -15.48 -7.04
N LEU A 144 14.38 -14.75 -7.01
CA LEU A 144 15.68 -15.30 -7.37
C LEU A 144 16.32 -16.01 -6.17
N LEU A 145 16.68 -17.29 -6.36
CA LEU A 145 17.32 -18.14 -5.33
C LEU A 145 18.66 -17.59 -4.82
N LYS A 146 19.40 -16.87 -5.68
CA LYS A 146 20.75 -16.36 -5.36
C LYS A 146 20.73 -15.00 -4.67
N VAL A 147 19.60 -14.29 -4.68
CA VAL A 147 19.42 -13.10 -3.86
C VAL A 147 19.12 -13.56 -2.44
N ILE A 148 20.04 -13.28 -1.52
CA ILE A 148 19.96 -13.75 -0.13
C ILE A 148 19.45 -12.62 0.76
N THR A 149 18.37 -12.90 1.49
CA THR A 149 17.85 -12.03 2.56
C THR A 149 17.69 -12.84 3.84
N THR A 150 17.81 -12.16 4.96
CA THR A 150 17.64 -12.74 6.30
C THR A 150 16.61 -11.91 7.07
N LEU A 151 15.85 -12.56 7.91
CA LEU A 151 14.92 -11.92 8.86
C LEU A 151 15.16 -12.55 10.23
N ASN A 152 15.40 -11.74 11.26
CA ASN A 152 15.71 -12.21 12.61
C ASN A 152 16.87 -13.23 12.68
N GLY A 153 17.87 -13.06 11.80
CA GLY A 153 19.03 -13.95 11.70
C GLY A 153 18.82 -15.22 10.87
N GLU A 154 17.61 -15.51 10.42
CA GLU A 154 17.29 -16.67 9.60
C GLU A 154 17.16 -16.32 8.12
N LYS A 155 17.66 -17.20 7.25
CA LYS A 155 17.56 -17.05 5.80
C LYS A 155 16.11 -17.20 5.36
N GLN A 156 15.63 -16.21 4.56
CA GLN A 156 14.30 -16.26 3.99
C GLN A 156 14.25 -17.14 2.73
N THR A 157 13.11 -17.87 2.57
CA THR A 157 12.81 -18.58 1.34
C THR A 157 12.43 -17.56 0.25
N HIS A 158 12.91 -17.82 -0.98
CA HIS A 158 12.52 -17.01 -2.14
C HIS A 158 11.01 -17.08 -2.38
N TRP A 159 10.46 -15.96 -2.83
CA TRP A 159 9.03 -15.85 -3.18
C TRP A 159 8.87 -14.83 -4.30
N ARG A 160 8.06 -15.13 -5.29
CA ARG A 160 7.70 -14.19 -6.36
C ARG A 160 6.19 -13.98 -6.36
N PRO A 161 5.69 -12.75 -6.21
CA PRO A 161 4.28 -12.43 -6.41
C PRO A 161 3.83 -12.86 -7.81
N LYS A 162 2.57 -13.28 -7.93
CA LYS A 162 2.01 -13.69 -9.23
C LYS A 162 1.79 -12.51 -10.15
N VAL A 163 1.39 -11.36 -9.58
CA VAL A 163 1.08 -10.13 -10.31
C VAL A 163 1.48 -8.90 -9.50
N VAL A 164 1.81 -7.83 -10.23
CA VAL A 164 2.03 -6.48 -9.71
C VAL A 164 1.06 -5.55 -10.43
N TYR A 165 0.29 -4.78 -9.67
CA TYR A 165 -0.63 -3.78 -10.18
C TYR A 165 -0.28 -2.41 -9.61
N HIS A 166 -0.40 -1.37 -10.44
CA HIS A 166 -0.10 0.00 -10.06
C HIS A 166 -1.40 0.78 -9.98
N TYR A 167 -1.74 1.28 -8.78
CA TYR A 167 -2.95 2.09 -8.60
C TYR A 167 -2.76 3.50 -9.15
N ILE A 168 -3.83 4.07 -9.70
CA ILE A 168 -3.83 5.44 -10.23
C ILE A 168 -3.93 6.42 -9.08
N GLN A 169 -3.07 7.46 -9.08
CA GLN A 169 -3.00 8.47 -8.03
C GLN A 169 -3.39 9.86 -8.53
N TRP A 170 -2.47 10.84 -8.52
CA TRP A 170 -2.76 12.23 -8.89
C TRP A 170 -3.10 12.40 -10.37
N LYS A 171 -2.24 11.92 -11.23
CA LYS A 171 -2.47 12.01 -12.67
C LYS A 171 -3.57 11.05 -13.11
N ASN A 172 -4.44 11.52 -13.99
CA ASN A 172 -5.41 10.66 -14.66
C ASN A 172 -4.69 9.90 -15.78
N SER A 173 -4.43 8.63 -15.53
CA SER A 173 -3.94 7.68 -16.54
C SER A 173 -5.08 6.77 -16.96
N ALA A 174 -5.10 6.34 -18.21
CA ALA A 174 -6.04 5.31 -18.64
C ALA A 174 -5.72 4.00 -17.89
N PRO A 175 -6.67 3.42 -17.16
CA PRO A 175 -6.47 2.13 -16.50
C PRO A 175 -6.49 0.99 -17.51
N ASP A 176 -5.73 -0.07 -17.21
CA ASP A 176 -5.83 -1.34 -17.94
C ASP A 176 -7.03 -2.17 -17.47
N PHE A 177 -7.45 -1.97 -16.20
CA PHE A 177 -8.68 -2.50 -15.63
C PHE A 177 -9.13 -1.64 -14.44
N VAL A 178 -10.39 -1.82 -14.05
CA VAL A 178 -10.96 -1.16 -12.88
C VAL A 178 -11.58 -2.18 -11.95
N VAL A 179 -11.62 -1.85 -10.67
CA VAL A 179 -12.29 -2.64 -9.62
C VAL A 179 -13.50 -1.86 -9.14
N ASP A 180 -14.69 -2.44 -9.25
CA ASP A 180 -15.91 -1.91 -8.63
C ASP A 180 -15.74 -1.86 -7.11
N ILE A 181 -15.82 -0.66 -6.54
CA ILE A 181 -15.75 -0.39 -5.10
C ILE A 181 -17.05 0.15 -4.52
N SER A 182 -18.16 -0.01 -5.24
CA SER A 182 -19.49 0.40 -4.77
C SER A 182 -19.78 -0.27 -3.42
N GLY A 183 -20.25 0.53 -2.46
CA GLY A 183 -20.43 0.08 -1.07
C GLY A 183 -19.17 0.16 -0.18
N TYR A 184 -17.98 0.42 -0.74
CA TYR A 184 -16.71 0.54 0.01
C TYR A 184 -16.08 1.93 -0.06
N GLU A 185 -16.61 2.81 -0.91
CA GLU A 185 -16.14 4.19 -1.06
C GLU A 185 -16.18 4.96 0.27
N GLY A 186 -17.25 4.83 1.06
CA GLY A 186 -17.35 5.46 2.37
C GLY A 186 -16.25 5.00 3.36
N LYS A 187 -15.83 3.75 3.30
CA LYS A 187 -14.72 3.22 4.11
C LYS A 187 -13.37 3.77 3.65
N LYS A 188 -13.17 3.88 2.33
CA LYS A 188 -12.02 4.58 1.74
C LYS A 188 -11.93 6.02 2.24
N GLN A 189 -13.02 6.78 2.15
CA GLN A 189 -13.06 8.17 2.61
C GLN A 189 -12.72 8.31 4.10
N GLN A 190 -13.25 7.44 4.94
CA GLN A 190 -12.91 7.43 6.37
C GLN A 190 -11.41 7.17 6.61
N ALA A 191 -10.80 6.25 5.85
CA ALA A 191 -9.38 5.96 5.95
C ALA A 191 -8.52 7.15 5.50
N ILE A 192 -8.88 7.83 4.41
CA ILE A 192 -8.23 9.06 3.95
C ILE A 192 -8.34 10.16 5.01
N LEU A 193 -9.53 10.39 5.56
CA LEU A 193 -9.75 11.42 6.57
C LEU A 193 -9.08 11.13 7.93
N ALA A 194 -8.57 9.92 8.15
CA ALA A 194 -7.74 9.62 9.30
C ALA A 194 -6.42 10.42 9.29
N TYR A 195 -5.96 10.84 8.09
CA TYR A 195 -4.79 11.69 7.91
C TYR A 195 -5.16 13.19 8.01
N SER A 196 -5.69 13.58 9.16
CA SER A 196 -6.19 14.92 9.42
C SER A 196 -5.12 16.01 9.31
N SER A 197 -3.85 15.68 9.46
CA SER A 197 -2.72 16.59 9.27
C SER A 197 -2.48 16.89 7.78
N GLN A 198 -2.81 15.98 6.87
CA GLN A 198 -2.46 16.07 5.44
C GLN A 198 -3.56 16.70 4.61
N PHE A 199 -4.82 16.30 4.84
CA PHE A 199 -5.94 16.69 4.01
C PHE A 199 -6.68 17.92 4.50
N TYR A 200 -7.71 18.33 3.75
CA TYR A 200 -8.51 19.50 4.06
C TYR A 200 -9.11 19.43 5.46
N ASN A 201 -8.79 20.41 6.27
CA ASN A 201 -9.34 20.62 7.60
C ASN A 201 -9.58 22.13 7.78
N PRO A 202 -10.84 22.59 7.85
CA PRO A 202 -11.14 24.02 7.98
C PRO A 202 -10.70 24.63 9.32
N ASN A 203 -10.36 23.79 10.31
CA ASN A 203 -10.00 24.21 11.67
C ASN A 203 -8.49 24.20 11.91
N THR A 204 -7.66 24.16 10.87
CA THR A 204 -6.21 24.17 11.00
C THR A 204 -5.59 25.47 10.47
N ASN A 205 -4.50 25.91 11.10
CA ASN A 205 -3.66 27.02 10.64
C ASN A 205 -2.40 26.52 9.89
N GLU A 206 -2.34 25.23 9.58
CA GLU A 206 -1.23 24.64 8.84
C GLU A 206 -1.13 25.21 7.41
N PRO A 207 0.06 25.25 6.81
CA PRO A 207 0.24 25.74 5.45
C PRO A 207 -0.65 25.04 4.44
N ILE A 208 -1.10 25.75 3.41
CA ILE A 208 -1.88 25.17 2.32
C ILE A 208 -0.96 24.34 1.42
N THR A 209 -1.30 23.09 1.20
CA THR A 209 -0.64 22.20 0.22
C THR A 209 -1.62 21.79 -0.87
N PRO A 210 -1.17 21.31 -2.03
CA PRO A 210 -2.08 20.86 -3.09
C PRO A 210 -3.09 19.80 -2.63
N ILE A 211 -2.67 18.87 -1.76
CA ILE A 211 -3.55 17.80 -1.23
C ILE A 211 -4.42 18.25 -0.06
N ALA A 212 -4.11 19.39 0.56
CA ALA A 212 -4.88 19.94 1.68
C ALA A 212 -6.09 20.78 1.24
N SER A 213 -6.40 20.83 -0.05
CA SER A 213 -7.56 21.55 -0.56
C SER A 213 -8.83 20.69 -0.52
N LYS A 214 -10.00 21.33 -0.33
CA LYS A 214 -11.29 20.66 -0.44
C LYS A 214 -11.47 20.04 -1.82
N ASN A 215 -11.06 20.76 -2.88
CA ASN A 215 -11.14 20.29 -4.26
C ASN A 215 -10.33 19.01 -4.49
N PHE A 216 -9.17 18.85 -3.84
CA PHE A 216 -8.41 17.60 -3.96
C PHE A 216 -9.19 16.40 -3.37
N LEU A 217 -9.76 16.52 -2.17
CA LEU A 217 -10.59 15.46 -1.59
C LEU A 217 -11.80 15.12 -2.48
N GLU A 218 -12.48 16.15 -2.98
CA GLU A 218 -13.59 15.97 -3.93
C GLU A 218 -13.12 15.28 -5.22
N SER A 219 -11.89 15.58 -5.71
CA SER A 219 -11.35 14.96 -6.93
C SER A 219 -11.11 13.46 -6.78
N VAL A 220 -10.76 12.97 -5.58
CA VAL A 220 -10.63 11.52 -5.33
C VAL A 220 -12.00 10.83 -5.48
N HIS A 221 -13.05 11.44 -4.95
CA HIS A 221 -14.41 10.95 -5.07
C HIS A 221 -14.91 10.98 -6.53
N TYR A 222 -14.73 12.09 -7.25
CA TYR A 222 -15.16 12.25 -8.65
C TYR A 222 -14.44 11.27 -9.59
N ARG A 223 -13.16 11.00 -9.35
CA ARG A 223 -12.43 9.99 -10.13
C ARG A 223 -13.05 8.61 -9.96
N ALA A 224 -13.37 8.23 -8.72
CA ALA A 224 -14.00 6.94 -8.47
C ALA A 224 -15.38 6.83 -9.13
N GLN A 225 -16.19 7.92 -9.13
CA GLN A 225 -17.45 7.98 -9.84
C GLN A 225 -17.26 7.91 -11.36
N ASP A 226 -16.28 8.66 -11.91
CA ASP A 226 -16.04 8.66 -13.35
C ASP A 226 -15.61 7.29 -13.87
N LEU A 227 -14.74 6.59 -13.14
CA LEU A 227 -14.36 5.21 -13.47
C LEU A 227 -15.53 4.25 -13.29
N GLY A 228 -16.36 4.43 -12.24
CA GLY A 228 -17.55 3.61 -11.98
C GLY A 228 -18.55 3.68 -13.12
N ARG A 229 -18.89 4.90 -13.57
CA ARG A 229 -19.87 5.09 -14.67
C ARG A 229 -19.47 4.41 -15.99
N LEU A 230 -18.16 4.17 -16.21
CA LEU A 230 -17.67 3.50 -17.42
C LEU A 230 -17.97 2.00 -17.44
N ILE A 231 -18.32 1.43 -16.28
CA ILE A 231 -18.66 0.01 -16.11
C ILE A 231 -20.02 -0.18 -15.44
N ASP A 232 -20.89 0.86 -15.48
CA ASP A 232 -22.26 0.85 -14.94
C ASP A 232 -22.36 0.54 -13.44
N VAL A 233 -21.41 1.06 -12.63
CA VAL A 233 -21.42 0.99 -11.15
C VAL A 233 -21.22 2.39 -10.54
N ASP A 234 -21.49 2.53 -9.23
CA ASP A 234 -21.40 3.84 -8.57
C ASP A 234 -19.96 4.33 -8.45
N PHE A 235 -19.01 3.44 -8.09
CA PHE A 235 -17.63 3.79 -7.83
C PHE A 235 -16.68 2.69 -8.29
N ALA A 236 -15.54 3.08 -8.88
CA ALA A 236 -14.46 2.14 -9.21
C ALA A 236 -13.08 2.75 -8.95
N GLU A 237 -12.08 1.89 -8.78
CA GLU A 237 -10.67 2.26 -8.73
C GLU A 237 -9.92 1.66 -9.92
N GLY A 238 -8.98 2.43 -10.49
CA GLY A 238 -8.25 2.06 -11.70
C GLY A 238 -6.84 1.57 -11.41
N PHE A 239 -6.41 0.60 -12.21
CA PHE A 239 -5.07 -0.01 -12.11
C PHE A 239 -4.43 -0.14 -13.48
N THR A 240 -3.09 -0.01 -13.52
CA THR A 240 -2.28 -0.39 -14.68
C THR A 240 -1.48 -1.64 -14.38
N VAL A 241 -1.12 -2.39 -15.43
CA VAL A 241 -0.50 -3.71 -15.32
C VAL A 241 0.90 -3.74 -15.94
N GLU A 242 1.70 -4.75 -15.57
CA GLU A 242 3.02 -5.01 -16.18
C GLU A 242 2.98 -6.10 -17.25
N ARG A 243 1.92 -6.88 -17.27
CA ARG A 243 1.70 -7.96 -18.24
C ARG A 243 0.23 -8.03 -18.63
N LEU A 244 -0.06 -8.66 -19.75
CA LEU A 244 -1.44 -8.87 -20.19
C LEU A 244 -2.26 -9.60 -19.11
N LEU A 245 -3.49 -9.15 -18.91
CA LEU A 245 -4.46 -9.83 -18.07
C LEU A 245 -4.92 -11.12 -18.79
N ALA A 246 -4.81 -12.24 -18.09
CA ALA A 246 -5.29 -13.51 -18.58
C ALA A 246 -6.62 -13.85 -17.91
N VAL A 247 -7.61 -14.21 -18.70
CA VAL A 247 -8.92 -14.70 -18.24
C VAL A 247 -9.14 -16.11 -18.77
N ASN A 248 -9.89 -16.92 -18.03
CA ASN A 248 -10.21 -18.29 -18.47
C ASN A 248 -11.36 -18.29 -19.49
N SER A 249 -12.23 -17.27 -19.45
CA SER A 249 -13.38 -17.12 -20.34
C SER A 249 -13.66 -15.66 -20.59
N LEU A 250 -14.25 -15.32 -21.74
CA LEU A 250 -14.77 -13.96 -21.99
C LEU A 250 -15.85 -13.57 -20.96
N ALA A 251 -16.53 -14.54 -20.36
CA ALA A 251 -17.52 -14.31 -19.30
C ALA A 251 -16.89 -13.87 -17.95
N ASP A 252 -15.57 -13.98 -17.78
CA ASP A 252 -14.87 -13.46 -16.60
C ASP A 252 -14.73 -11.92 -16.65
N LEU A 253 -14.92 -11.33 -17.84
CA LEU A 253 -14.97 -9.89 -18.06
C LEU A 253 -16.40 -9.40 -17.86
N LYS A 254 -16.55 -8.26 -17.17
CA LYS A 254 -17.83 -7.59 -16.98
C LYS A 254 -17.97 -6.42 -17.93
#